data_4bc76e11ba39c13f48ef7ebe7bcc086d
#
_entry.id   4bc76e11ba39c13f48ef7ebe7bcc086d
#
_cell.length_a   1.000
_cell.length_b   1.000
_cell.length_c   1.000
_cell.angle_alpha   90.00
_cell.angle_beta   90.00
_cell.angle_gamma   90.00
#
_symmetry.space_group_name_H-M   'P 1'
#
loop_
_entity.id
_entity.type
_entity.pdbx_description
1 polymer ?
#
loop_
_entity_poly.entity_id
_entity_poly.type
_entity_poly.pdbx_seq_one_letter_code
_entity_poly.pdbx_strand_id
1 'polypeptide(L)'
;MINYNRNIFNKIDNEEKAYWLGFIVADGYLNINKHMLRIKLGNRDRSHLIKFIKFIGGNEEMLKSEIHSETGNENFYVSLYSKEVMNDLLSLGIEQAKSGKEKVCNIDKKYYRDFIRGLWDGDGFIRENLSGIGLVGSEEVLAFVQNYFNDSLGVKPLKIYPHCNTFKIEYRSTRKAIPFILNHLYGDKDVALDRKKELATKREKIC
;
A
#
# COMPACT_ATOMS: atom_id res chain seq x y z
N MET A 1 24.21 15.55 4.64
CA MET A 1 22.79 15.43 5.03
C MET A 1 22.04 14.90 3.82
N ILE A 2 21.35 13.77 3.92
CA ILE A 2 20.62 13.19 2.78
C ILE A 2 19.46 14.13 2.44
N ASN A 3 19.40 14.58 1.20
CA ASN A 3 18.38 15.52 0.73
C ASN A 3 17.19 14.74 0.14
N TYR A 4 15.96 15.12 0.50
CA TYR A 4 14.71 14.63 -0.08
C TYR A 4 13.60 15.67 0.13
N ASN A 5 12.50 15.57 -0.60
CA ASN A 5 11.39 16.51 -0.51
C ASN A 5 10.60 16.27 0.78
N ARG A 6 10.77 17.14 1.78
CA ARG A 6 10.08 17.06 3.07
C ARG A 6 8.61 17.46 3.02
N ASN A 7 8.18 18.14 1.96
CA ASN A 7 6.80 18.57 1.76
C ASN A 7 6.04 17.65 0.79
N ILE A 8 6.55 16.43 0.57
CA ILE A 8 5.99 15.51 -0.44
C ILE A 8 4.54 15.13 -0.15
N PHE A 9 4.15 15.08 1.13
CA PHE A 9 2.81 14.71 1.58
C PHE A 9 1.95 15.89 2.06
N ASN A 10 2.41 17.15 1.92
CA ASN A 10 1.64 18.33 2.35
C ASN A 10 0.30 18.47 1.61
N LYS A 11 0.21 17.92 0.41
CA LYS A 11 -1.01 17.83 -0.40
C LYS A 11 -0.96 16.59 -1.27
N ILE A 12 -2.04 15.82 -1.26
CA ILE A 12 -2.22 14.67 -2.17
C ILE A 12 -2.90 15.19 -3.44
N ASP A 13 -2.11 15.57 -4.42
CA ASP A 13 -2.53 16.25 -5.64
C ASP A 13 -2.23 15.48 -6.94
N ASN A 14 -1.69 14.27 -6.82
CA ASN A 14 -1.48 13.36 -7.94
C ASN A 14 -1.60 11.89 -7.52
N GLU A 15 -1.68 11.01 -8.53
CA GLU A 15 -1.88 9.56 -8.38
C GLU A 15 -0.74 8.89 -7.62
N GLU A 16 0.50 9.30 -7.86
CA GLU A 16 1.67 8.69 -7.23
C GLU A 16 1.73 9.00 -5.72
N LYS A 17 1.43 10.24 -5.32
CA LYS A 17 1.31 10.59 -3.90
C LYS A 17 0.21 9.81 -3.20
N ALA A 18 -0.94 9.63 -3.85
CA ALA A 18 -2.04 8.82 -3.31
C ALA A 18 -1.63 7.36 -3.16
N TYR A 19 -0.94 6.80 -4.14
CA TYR A 19 -0.41 5.44 -4.08
C TYR A 19 0.54 5.25 -2.89
N TRP A 20 1.55 6.11 -2.75
CA TRP A 20 2.49 6.00 -1.65
C TRP A 20 1.84 6.26 -0.29
N LEU A 21 0.84 7.13 -0.21
CA LEU A 21 0.04 7.30 1.01
C LEU A 21 -0.66 6.00 1.40
N GLY A 22 -1.33 5.33 0.45
CA GLY A 22 -1.97 4.03 0.68
C GLY A 22 -0.96 2.96 1.11
N PHE A 23 0.20 2.91 0.47
CA PHE A 23 1.28 1.99 0.85
C PHE A 23 1.83 2.27 2.26
N ILE A 24 1.95 3.55 2.66
CA ILE A 24 2.34 3.94 4.02
C ILE A 24 1.27 3.57 5.04
N VAL A 25 -0.01 3.68 4.70
CA VAL A 25 -1.10 3.21 5.57
C VAL A 25 -0.98 1.71 5.84
N ALA A 26 -0.61 0.91 4.86
CA ALA A 26 -0.37 -0.53 5.01
C ALA A 26 0.96 -0.81 5.74
N ASP A 27 2.09 -0.59 5.09
CA ASP A 27 3.42 -1.04 5.49
C ASP A 27 4.28 0.02 6.20
N GLY A 28 3.80 1.27 6.34
CA GLY A 28 4.56 2.34 6.99
C GLY A 28 4.56 2.23 8.51
N TYR A 29 5.73 2.35 9.13
CA TYR A 29 5.89 2.48 10.57
C TYR A 29 6.20 3.93 10.94
N LEU A 30 5.36 4.52 11.81
CA LEU A 30 5.55 5.88 12.33
C LEU A 30 6.07 5.84 13.75
N ASN A 31 7.06 6.67 14.04
CA ASN A 31 7.50 6.99 15.39
C ASN A 31 7.40 8.52 15.59
N ILE A 32 6.35 8.96 16.27
CA ILE A 32 6.03 10.38 16.46
C ILE A 32 7.15 11.08 17.24
N ASN A 33 7.66 10.46 18.30
CA ASN A 33 8.70 11.06 19.16
C ASN A 33 10.01 11.33 18.41
N LYS A 34 10.32 10.50 17.39
CA LYS A 34 11.51 10.64 16.54
C LYS A 34 11.24 11.37 15.23
N HIS A 35 9.99 11.78 14.98
CA HIS A 35 9.53 12.29 13.68
C HIS A 35 9.98 11.39 12.53
N MET A 36 9.81 10.07 12.69
CA MET A 36 10.34 9.07 11.77
C MET A 36 9.21 8.29 11.09
N LEU A 37 9.21 8.30 9.76
CA LEU A 37 8.54 7.31 8.93
C LEU A 37 9.56 6.28 8.49
N ARG A 38 9.26 4.98 8.63
CA ARG A 38 10.05 3.88 8.07
C ARG A 38 9.15 2.97 7.23
N ILE A 39 9.64 2.60 6.06
CA ILE A 39 9.11 1.49 5.25
C ILE A 39 10.17 0.39 5.23
N LYS A 40 9.78 -0.84 5.58
CA LYS A 40 10.67 -1.99 5.62
C LYS A 40 10.05 -3.15 4.84
N LEU A 41 10.81 -3.71 3.89
CA LEU A 41 10.38 -4.79 3.02
C LEU A 41 11.44 -5.90 2.98
N GLY A 42 11.02 -7.12 2.68
CA GLY A 42 11.94 -8.23 2.41
C GLY A 42 12.73 -8.01 1.13
N ASN A 43 13.82 -8.75 0.97
CA ASN A 43 14.74 -8.64 -0.19
C ASN A 43 14.00 -8.74 -1.54
N ARG A 44 12.97 -9.57 -1.63
CA ARG A 44 12.15 -9.73 -2.84
C ARG A 44 11.53 -8.44 -3.35
N ASP A 45 11.18 -7.53 -2.44
CA ASP A 45 10.49 -6.27 -2.75
C ASP A 45 11.42 -5.04 -2.60
N ARG A 46 12.75 -5.27 -2.58
CA ARG A 46 13.78 -4.21 -2.48
C ARG A 46 13.63 -3.13 -3.56
N SER A 47 13.32 -3.53 -4.80
CA SER A 47 13.11 -2.60 -5.93
C SER A 47 12.03 -1.57 -5.63
N HIS A 48 11.03 -1.93 -4.83
CA HIS A 48 9.94 -1.04 -4.47
C HIS A 48 10.40 0.09 -3.53
N LEU A 49 11.34 -0.18 -2.61
CA LEU A 49 11.97 0.87 -1.80
C LEU A 49 12.79 1.84 -2.65
N ILE A 50 13.42 1.38 -3.72
CA ILE A 50 14.14 2.24 -4.67
C ILE A 50 13.16 3.17 -5.40
N LYS A 51 11.97 2.67 -5.79
CA LYS A 51 10.89 3.51 -6.34
C LYS A 51 10.46 4.58 -5.34
N PHE A 52 10.29 4.22 -4.06
CA PHE A 52 9.95 5.18 -3.01
C PHE A 52 11.03 6.25 -2.83
N ILE A 53 12.31 5.87 -2.81
CA ILE A 53 13.44 6.81 -2.72
C ILE A 53 13.40 7.81 -3.89
N LYS A 54 13.18 7.34 -5.11
CA LYS A 54 13.06 8.21 -6.29
C LYS A 54 11.86 9.15 -6.18
N PHE A 55 10.72 8.64 -5.75
CA PHE A 55 9.50 9.43 -5.55
C PHE A 55 9.71 10.61 -4.60
N ILE A 56 10.41 10.41 -3.50
CA ILE A 56 10.69 11.47 -2.53
C ILE A 56 11.86 12.39 -2.95
N GLY A 57 12.50 12.15 -4.11
CA GLY A 57 13.67 12.91 -4.57
C GLY A 57 14.94 12.60 -3.77
N GLY A 58 15.02 11.41 -3.18
CA GLY A 58 16.19 10.93 -2.45
C GLY A 58 17.23 10.25 -3.33
N ASN A 59 18.27 9.72 -2.71
CA ASN A 59 19.30 8.91 -3.36
C ASN A 59 19.40 7.51 -2.75
N GLU A 60 20.07 6.59 -3.42
CA GLU A 60 20.15 5.18 -3.00
C GLU A 60 20.89 4.96 -1.66
N GLU A 61 21.65 5.93 -1.17
CA GLU A 61 22.28 5.88 0.16
C GLU A 61 21.26 5.81 1.30
N MET A 62 20.01 6.17 1.02
CA MET A 62 18.87 6.05 1.97
C MET A 62 18.47 4.59 2.18
N LEU A 63 18.75 3.70 1.23
CA LEU A 63 18.45 2.29 1.35
C LEU A 63 19.42 1.64 2.34
N LYS A 64 18.87 1.07 3.40
CA LYS A 64 19.62 0.33 4.41
C LYS A 64 19.14 -1.10 4.49
N SER A 65 19.97 -2.00 4.98
CA SER A 65 19.56 -3.38 5.25
C SER A 65 19.80 -3.76 6.70
N GLU A 66 19.07 -4.75 7.15
CA GLU A 66 19.23 -5.40 8.45
C GLU A 66 18.92 -6.90 8.31
N ILE A 67 19.62 -7.72 9.09
CA ILE A 67 19.34 -9.17 9.17
C ILE A 67 18.37 -9.41 10.31
N HIS A 68 17.26 -10.10 10.03
CA HIS A 68 16.30 -10.50 11.07
C HIS A 68 16.95 -11.54 11.98
N SER A 69 17.04 -11.25 13.28
CA SER A 69 17.81 -12.04 14.24
C SER A 69 17.35 -13.51 14.36
N GLU A 70 16.05 -13.76 14.20
CA GLU A 70 15.47 -15.10 14.38
C GLU A 70 15.48 -15.94 13.08
N THR A 71 15.26 -15.28 11.92
CA THR A 71 15.09 -15.99 10.65
C THR A 71 16.33 -15.94 9.75
N GLY A 72 17.29 -15.06 10.06
CA GLY A 72 18.45 -14.80 9.20
C GLY A 72 18.12 -14.09 7.88
N ASN A 73 16.86 -13.75 7.64
CA ASN A 73 16.45 -13.09 6.39
C ASN A 73 16.92 -11.64 6.36
N GLU A 74 17.44 -11.22 5.22
CA GLU A 74 17.80 -9.83 4.98
C GLU A 74 16.55 -9.03 4.60
N ASN A 75 16.31 -7.95 5.34
CA ASN A 75 15.29 -6.96 5.07
C ASN A 75 15.94 -5.63 4.70
N PHE A 76 15.27 -4.90 3.84
CA PHE A 76 15.67 -3.55 3.43
C PHE A 76 14.69 -2.53 3.98
N TYR A 77 15.18 -1.33 4.28
CA TYR A 77 14.33 -0.26 4.77
C TYR A 77 14.81 1.13 4.34
N VAL A 78 13.87 2.06 4.32
CA VAL A 78 14.09 3.50 4.18
C VAL A 78 13.48 4.20 5.38
N SER A 79 14.22 5.14 5.97
CA SER A 79 13.72 5.95 7.09
C SER A 79 13.82 7.43 6.75
N LEU A 80 12.71 8.15 6.90
CA LEU A 80 12.64 9.60 6.77
C LEU A 80 12.53 10.20 8.16
N TYR A 81 13.42 11.14 8.48
CA TYR A 81 13.39 11.90 9.73
C TYR A 81 13.01 13.34 9.39
N SER A 82 11.73 13.68 9.51
CA SER A 82 11.20 15.00 9.21
C SER A 82 9.95 15.29 10.02
N LYS A 83 9.94 16.43 10.68
CA LYS A 83 8.75 16.92 11.39
C LYS A 83 7.63 17.27 10.40
N GLU A 84 7.98 17.82 9.25
CA GLU A 84 7.06 18.20 8.19
C GLU A 84 6.33 16.96 7.67
N VAL A 85 7.07 15.94 7.20
CA VAL A 85 6.48 14.66 6.74
C VAL A 85 5.59 14.04 7.82
N MET A 86 6.05 14.02 9.07
CA MET A 86 5.26 13.46 10.18
C MET A 86 3.95 14.22 10.38
N ASN A 87 4.01 15.56 10.43
CA ASN A 87 2.81 16.39 10.60
C ASN A 87 1.82 16.21 9.45
N ASP A 88 2.32 16.15 8.20
CA ASP A 88 1.49 15.93 7.03
C ASP A 88 0.76 14.58 7.10
N LEU A 89 1.49 13.50 7.43
CA LEU A 89 0.89 12.16 7.55
C LEU A 89 -0.15 12.08 8.67
N LEU A 90 0.11 12.71 9.83
CA LEU A 90 -0.85 12.79 10.92
C LEU A 90 -2.10 13.59 10.52
N SER A 91 -1.93 14.71 9.80
CA SER A 91 -3.06 15.52 9.31
C SER A 91 -3.92 14.79 8.28
N LEU A 92 -3.33 13.84 7.54
CA LEU A 92 -4.04 12.96 6.61
C LEU A 92 -4.76 11.79 7.31
N GLY A 93 -4.60 11.64 8.63
CA GLY A 93 -5.30 10.64 9.44
C GLY A 93 -4.50 9.37 9.72
N ILE A 94 -3.18 9.33 9.40
CA ILE A 94 -2.36 8.16 9.74
C ILE A 94 -1.93 8.25 11.21
N GLU A 95 -2.15 7.18 11.97
CA GLU A 95 -1.82 7.10 13.39
C GLU A 95 -0.59 6.20 13.64
N GLN A 96 0.09 6.39 14.78
CA GLN A 96 1.12 5.46 15.26
C GLN A 96 0.46 4.18 15.78
N ALA A 97 1.14 3.03 15.61
CA ALA A 97 0.64 1.71 16.07
C ALA A 97 -0.76 1.37 15.52
N LYS A 98 -0.97 1.61 14.24
CA LYS A 98 -2.25 1.55 13.53
C LYS A 98 -2.75 0.15 13.19
N SER A 99 -1.95 -0.91 13.38
CA SER A 99 -2.31 -2.28 12.94
C SER A 99 -3.70 -2.70 13.42
N GLY A 100 -4.61 -2.95 12.48
CA GLY A 100 -6.02 -3.27 12.73
C GLY A 100 -6.90 -2.09 13.14
N LYS A 101 -6.35 -0.87 13.16
CA LYS A 101 -7.04 0.39 13.49
C LYS A 101 -6.82 1.46 12.44
N GLU A 102 -6.35 1.06 11.25
CA GLU A 102 -6.10 1.97 10.14
C GLU A 102 -7.39 2.72 9.81
N LYS A 103 -7.25 4.01 9.52
CA LYS A 103 -8.34 4.88 9.08
C LYS A 103 -8.18 5.22 7.61
N VAL A 104 -9.30 5.56 6.98
CA VAL A 104 -9.30 6.08 5.63
C VAL A 104 -8.77 7.51 5.65
N CYS A 105 -7.73 7.77 4.86
CA CYS A 105 -7.16 9.10 4.74
C CYS A 105 -8.12 10.07 4.05
N ASN A 106 -8.13 11.31 4.52
CA ASN A 106 -8.91 12.39 3.90
C ASN A 106 -8.23 12.89 2.63
N ILE A 107 -8.60 12.30 1.49
CA ILE A 107 -8.08 12.66 0.16
C ILE A 107 -9.23 12.84 -0.85
N ASP A 108 -8.96 13.50 -1.96
CA ASP A 108 -9.93 13.67 -3.05
C ASP A 108 -10.31 12.32 -3.67
N LYS A 109 -11.61 12.09 -3.88
CA LYS A 109 -12.17 10.85 -4.44
C LYS A 109 -11.55 10.40 -5.75
N LYS A 110 -11.10 11.34 -6.58
CA LYS A 110 -10.43 11.04 -7.85
C LYS A 110 -9.13 10.24 -7.69
N TYR A 111 -8.54 10.22 -6.48
CA TYR A 111 -7.32 9.49 -6.15
C TYR A 111 -7.57 8.18 -5.38
N TYR A 112 -8.82 7.80 -5.10
CA TYR A 112 -9.16 6.60 -4.35
C TYR A 112 -8.60 5.32 -4.99
N ARG A 113 -8.63 5.22 -6.33
CA ARG A 113 -8.07 4.07 -7.04
C ARG A 113 -6.59 3.84 -6.69
N ASP A 114 -5.82 4.90 -6.72
CA ASP A 114 -4.37 4.83 -6.52
C ASP A 114 -4.03 4.61 -5.05
N PHE A 115 -4.75 5.24 -4.15
CA PHE A 115 -4.66 4.99 -2.70
C PHE A 115 -4.98 3.52 -2.37
N ILE A 116 -6.06 2.97 -2.92
CA ILE A 116 -6.43 1.57 -2.74
C ILE A 116 -5.39 0.62 -3.33
N ARG A 117 -4.77 0.95 -4.48
CA ARG A 117 -3.66 0.16 -5.03
C ARG A 117 -2.47 0.14 -4.07
N GLY A 118 -2.13 1.26 -3.45
CA GLY A 118 -1.09 1.32 -2.42
C GLY A 118 -1.40 0.44 -1.21
N LEU A 119 -2.63 0.52 -0.68
CA LEU A 119 -3.12 -0.39 0.37
C LEU A 119 -3.01 -1.86 -0.05
N TRP A 120 -3.43 -2.16 -1.29
CA TRP A 120 -3.42 -3.53 -1.82
C TRP A 120 -2.00 -4.06 -2.02
N ASP A 121 -1.06 -3.21 -2.37
CA ASP A 121 0.34 -3.58 -2.52
C ASP A 121 1.02 -3.87 -1.17
N GLY A 122 0.68 -3.17 -0.11
CA GLY A 122 1.11 -3.49 1.25
C GLY A 122 0.39 -4.73 1.78
N ASP A 123 -0.85 -4.59 2.20
CA ASP A 123 -1.61 -5.58 2.97
C ASP A 123 -2.47 -6.54 2.13
N GLY A 124 -2.54 -6.37 0.82
CA GLY A 124 -3.29 -7.26 -0.05
C GLY A 124 -2.52 -8.51 -0.47
N PHE A 125 -3.24 -9.52 -0.93
CA PHE A 125 -2.66 -10.69 -1.55
C PHE A 125 -3.33 -11.03 -2.89
N ILE A 126 -2.54 -11.64 -3.77
CA ILE A 126 -2.98 -12.23 -5.04
C ILE A 126 -2.42 -13.65 -5.04
N ARG A 127 -3.30 -14.66 -5.13
CA ARG A 127 -2.85 -16.05 -5.26
C ARG A 127 -2.24 -16.28 -6.64
N GLU A 128 -1.14 -17.00 -6.71
CA GLU A 128 -0.38 -17.23 -7.96
C GLU A 128 -1.25 -17.85 -9.07
N ASN A 129 -2.18 -18.74 -8.70
CA ASN A 129 -3.14 -19.36 -9.63
C ASN A 129 -4.39 -18.49 -9.88
N LEU A 130 -4.42 -17.25 -9.36
CA LEU A 130 -5.55 -16.31 -9.46
C LEU A 130 -6.90 -16.88 -8.94
N SER A 131 -6.85 -17.89 -8.07
CA SER A 131 -8.07 -18.46 -7.46
C SER A 131 -8.66 -17.55 -6.37
N GLY A 132 -7.93 -16.54 -5.93
CA GLY A 132 -8.38 -15.60 -4.92
C GLY A 132 -7.47 -14.38 -4.82
N ILE A 133 -8.09 -13.26 -4.46
CA ILE A 133 -7.42 -12.02 -4.09
C ILE A 133 -8.07 -11.48 -2.83
N GLY A 134 -7.36 -10.76 -2.02
CA GLY A 134 -7.94 -10.18 -0.80
C GLY A 134 -7.08 -9.08 -0.20
N LEU A 135 -7.64 -8.47 0.83
CA LEU A 135 -7.02 -7.41 1.61
C LEU A 135 -7.21 -7.68 3.09
N VAL A 136 -6.20 -7.41 3.87
CA VAL A 136 -6.22 -7.40 5.34
C VAL A 136 -6.16 -5.96 5.82
N GLY A 137 -6.81 -5.62 6.94
CA GLY A 137 -6.79 -4.28 7.50
C GLY A 137 -7.87 -4.07 8.55
N SER A 138 -8.12 -2.82 8.92
CA SER A 138 -9.24 -2.47 9.79
C SER A 138 -10.59 -2.68 9.08
N GLU A 139 -11.65 -2.83 9.86
CA GLU A 139 -13.00 -2.95 9.31
C GLU A 139 -13.39 -1.70 8.50
N GLU A 140 -12.98 -0.51 8.96
CA GLU A 140 -13.22 0.76 8.28
C GLU A 140 -12.58 0.80 6.88
N VAL A 141 -11.28 0.46 6.79
CA VAL A 141 -10.55 0.44 5.51
C VAL A 141 -11.13 -0.60 4.56
N LEU A 142 -11.47 -1.79 5.06
CA LEU A 142 -12.06 -2.84 4.22
C LEU A 142 -13.44 -2.46 3.69
N ALA A 143 -14.28 -1.84 4.53
CA ALA A 143 -15.59 -1.33 4.11
C ALA A 143 -15.45 -0.22 3.05
N PHE A 144 -14.51 0.71 3.25
CA PHE A 144 -14.21 1.76 2.27
C PHE A 144 -13.81 1.17 0.91
N VAL A 145 -12.89 0.21 0.89
CA VAL A 145 -12.42 -0.44 -0.34
C VAL A 145 -13.56 -1.16 -1.05
N GLN A 146 -14.41 -1.87 -0.32
CA GLN A 146 -15.55 -2.59 -0.89
C GLN A 146 -16.61 -1.64 -1.46
N ASN A 147 -16.91 -0.53 -0.77
CA ASN A 147 -17.83 0.49 -1.26
C ASN A 147 -17.29 1.11 -2.55
N TYR A 148 -16.00 1.43 -2.59
CA TYR A 148 -15.36 1.93 -3.82
C TYR A 148 -15.47 0.93 -4.98
N PHE A 149 -15.22 -0.36 -4.76
CA PHE A 149 -15.37 -1.37 -5.81
C PHE A 149 -16.82 -1.59 -6.24
N ASN A 150 -17.76 -1.46 -5.32
CA ASN A 150 -19.17 -1.51 -5.67
C ASN A 150 -19.57 -0.34 -6.57
N ASP A 151 -19.19 0.87 -6.20
CA ASP A 151 -19.55 2.10 -6.91
C ASP A 151 -18.85 2.20 -8.28
N SER A 152 -17.57 1.80 -8.35
CA SER A 152 -16.76 1.96 -9.56
C SER A 152 -16.83 0.77 -10.52
N LEU A 153 -17.07 -0.44 -10.01
CA LEU A 153 -16.96 -1.69 -10.78
C LEU A 153 -18.23 -2.56 -10.70
N GLY A 154 -19.21 -2.20 -9.90
CA GLY A 154 -20.39 -3.03 -9.64
C GLY A 154 -20.06 -4.34 -8.90
N VAL A 155 -18.93 -4.40 -8.21
CA VAL A 155 -18.51 -5.58 -7.43
C VAL A 155 -19.16 -5.52 -6.06
N LYS A 156 -20.12 -6.42 -5.81
CA LYS A 156 -20.86 -6.45 -4.55
C LYS A 156 -19.93 -6.63 -3.33
N PRO A 157 -20.17 -5.88 -2.24
CA PRO A 157 -19.44 -6.07 -0.99
C PRO A 157 -19.57 -7.51 -0.46
N LEU A 158 -18.49 -7.99 0.14
CA LEU A 158 -18.41 -9.29 0.78
C LEU A 158 -18.50 -9.14 2.30
N LYS A 159 -18.76 -10.23 3.00
CA LYS A 159 -18.63 -10.27 4.45
C LYS A 159 -17.17 -10.00 4.85
N ILE A 160 -16.98 -9.12 5.83
CA ILE A 160 -15.70 -8.88 6.47
C ILE A 160 -15.54 -9.94 7.58
N TYR A 161 -14.42 -10.63 7.59
CA TYR A 161 -14.13 -11.70 8.56
C TYR A 161 -13.00 -11.29 9.51
N PRO A 162 -13.11 -11.59 10.80
CA PRO A 162 -11.98 -11.48 11.71
C PRO A 162 -10.77 -12.29 11.21
N HIS A 163 -9.56 -11.73 11.35
CA HIS A 163 -8.31 -12.35 10.94
C HIS A 163 -7.18 -11.94 11.90
N CYS A 164 -6.81 -12.83 12.83
CA CYS A 164 -5.89 -12.49 13.92
C CYS A 164 -6.40 -11.22 14.67
N ASN A 165 -5.56 -10.18 14.77
CA ASN A 165 -5.90 -8.91 15.41
C ASN A 165 -6.43 -7.87 14.41
N THR A 166 -6.83 -8.29 13.21
CA THR A 166 -7.31 -7.46 12.11
C THR A 166 -8.56 -8.08 11.50
N PHE A 167 -8.95 -7.61 10.31
CA PHE A 167 -10.05 -8.17 9.51
C PHE A 167 -9.55 -8.49 8.11
N LYS A 168 -10.34 -9.25 7.36
CA LYS A 168 -10.03 -9.68 6.00
C LYS A 168 -11.26 -9.71 5.11
N ILE A 169 -11.08 -9.32 3.85
CA ILE A 169 -11.97 -9.64 2.73
C ILE A 169 -11.22 -10.51 1.73
N GLU A 170 -11.92 -11.45 1.09
CA GLU A 170 -11.33 -12.33 0.08
C GLU A 170 -12.33 -12.64 -1.02
N TYR A 171 -12.00 -12.24 -2.25
CA TYR A 171 -12.73 -12.58 -3.47
C TYR A 171 -12.19 -13.91 -3.98
N ARG A 172 -13.03 -14.97 -3.94
CA ARG A 172 -12.69 -16.33 -4.42
C ARG A 172 -13.49 -16.64 -5.66
N SER A 173 -12.85 -17.27 -6.65
CA SER A 173 -13.42 -17.90 -7.84
C SER A 173 -14.60 -17.18 -8.54
N THR A 174 -14.94 -15.97 -8.16
CA THR A 174 -15.86 -15.13 -8.91
C THR A 174 -15.14 -14.68 -10.17
N ARG A 175 -15.21 -15.52 -11.19
CA ARG A 175 -14.49 -15.39 -12.47
C ARG A 175 -14.59 -14.01 -13.12
N LYS A 176 -15.51 -13.18 -12.69
CA LYS A 176 -15.68 -11.80 -13.17
C LYS A 176 -15.02 -10.75 -12.24
N ALA A 177 -15.25 -10.79 -10.92
CA ALA A 177 -14.78 -9.74 -10.01
C ALA A 177 -13.25 -9.62 -9.95
N ILE A 178 -12.52 -10.74 -9.90
CA ILE A 178 -11.06 -10.75 -9.80
C ILE A 178 -10.40 -10.03 -10.99
N PRO A 179 -10.65 -10.37 -12.26
CA PRO A 179 -10.08 -9.65 -13.39
C PRO A 179 -10.43 -8.16 -13.39
N PHE A 180 -11.68 -7.80 -13.07
CA PHE A 180 -12.09 -6.40 -13.02
C PHE A 180 -11.33 -5.60 -11.97
N ILE A 181 -11.22 -6.13 -10.75
CA ILE A 181 -10.46 -5.49 -9.66
C ILE A 181 -8.98 -5.36 -10.05
N LEU A 182 -8.36 -6.43 -10.52
CA LEU A 182 -6.93 -6.43 -10.86
C LEU A 182 -6.63 -5.48 -12.02
N ASN A 183 -7.40 -5.52 -13.09
CA ASN A 183 -7.24 -4.60 -14.22
C ASN A 183 -7.46 -3.15 -13.77
N HIS A 184 -8.48 -2.89 -12.96
CA HIS A 184 -8.73 -1.55 -12.44
C HIS A 184 -7.57 -1.02 -11.59
N LEU A 185 -6.98 -1.85 -10.73
CA LEU A 185 -5.89 -1.43 -9.86
C LEU A 185 -4.54 -1.33 -10.59
N TYR A 186 -4.24 -2.23 -11.55
CA TYR A 186 -2.89 -2.39 -12.10
C TYR A 186 -2.77 -2.10 -13.61
N GLY A 187 -3.86 -2.19 -14.39
CA GLY A 187 -3.81 -2.25 -15.85
C GLY A 187 -2.95 -1.18 -16.53
N ASP A 188 -3.17 0.09 -16.23
CA ASP A 188 -2.50 1.25 -16.85
C ASP A 188 -1.54 1.98 -15.90
N LYS A 189 -1.14 1.36 -14.78
CA LYS A 189 -0.38 2.04 -13.73
C LYS A 189 1.09 1.61 -13.68
N ASP A 190 1.96 2.62 -13.66
CA ASP A 190 3.42 2.39 -13.61
C ASP A 190 3.90 2.08 -12.19
N VAL A 191 3.40 2.81 -11.19
CA VAL A 191 3.82 2.62 -9.81
C VAL A 191 2.98 1.54 -9.15
N ALA A 192 3.59 0.41 -8.92
CA ALA A 192 3.01 -0.74 -8.22
C ALA A 192 4.13 -1.66 -7.71
N LEU A 193 3.80 -2.57 -6.80
CA LEU A 193 4.67 -3.64 -6.37
C LEU A 193 4.84 -4.66 -7.50
N ASP A 194 6.06 -4.81 -8.04
CA ASP A 194 6.32 -5.54 -9.29
C ASP A 194 5.69 -6.94 -9.32
N ARG A 195 5.91 -7.75 -8.27
CA ARG A 195 5.35 -9.10 -8.19
C ARG A 195 3.82 -9.17 -8.23
N LYS A 196 3.13 -8.16 -7.67
CA LYS A 196 1.66 -8.10 -7.71
C LYS A 196 1.16 -7.62 -9.06
N LYS A 197 1.83 -6.64 -9.66
CA LYS A 197 1.55 -6.18 -11.03
C LYS A 197 1.74 -7.31 -12.04
N GLU A 198 2.83 -8.07 -11.94
CA GLU A 198 3.07 -9.23 -12.82
C GLU A 198 1.96 -10.29 -12.69
N LEU A 199 1.52 -10.63 -11.48
CA LEU A 199 0.42 -11.57 -11.28
C LEU A 199 -0.91 -11.02 -11.82
N ALA A 200 -1.18 -9.73 -11.63
CA ALA A 200 -2.40 -9.09 -12.10
C ALA A 200 -2.52 -9.09 -13.63
N THR A 201 -1.39 -8.88 -14.33
CA THR A 201 -1.33 -8.75 -15.80
C THR A 201 -1.10 -10.08 -16.55
N LYS A 202 -0.73 -11.17 -15.85
CA LYS A 202 -0.52 -12.50 -16.47
C LYS A 202 -1.74 -13.01 -17.24
N ARG A 203 -2.95 -12.60 -16.93
CA ARG A 203 -4.19 -13.07 -17.53
C ARG A 203 -4.51 -12.44 -18.89
N GLU A 204 -4.01 -11.25 -19.19
CA GLU A 204 -4.21 -10.60 -20.49
C GLU A 204 -3.54 -11.35 -21.64
N LYS A 205 -2.59 -12.24 -21.32
CA LYS A 205 -1.85 -13.05 -22.31
C LYS A 205 -2.47 -14.44 -22.58
N ILE A 206 -3.58 -14.78 -21.92
CA ILE A 206 -4.19 -16.12 -21.98
C ILE A 206 -5.62 -16.09 -22.63
N CYS A 207 -6.09 -14.92 -23.04
CA CYS A 207 -7.36 -14.76 -23.79
C CYS A 207 -7.11 -14.47 -25.25
#